data_ae7681904e217b4a3ee3f127f0c7339e
#
_entry.id   ae7681904e217b4a3ee3f127f0c7339e
#
_cell.length_a   1.000
_cell.length_b   1.000
_cell.length_c   1.000
_cell.angle_alpha   90.00
_cell.angle_beta   90.00
_cell.angle_gamma   90.00
#
_symmetry.space_group_name_H-M   'P 1'
#
loop_
_entity.id
_entity.type
_entity.pdbx_description
1 polymer ?
#
loop_
_entity_poly.entity_id
_entity_poly.type
_entity_poly.pdbx_seq_one_letter_code
_entity_poly.pdbx_strand_id
1 'polypeptide(L)'
;MGAAMNVSPSTPLAKSPLSPCSRRAAITFLAFATTLAPTFSPAAPQASALVTLAKIREAWVHDLRTKQLEPILKLYAPDAVFLQPTGERITGSAALRTLFQNIMATFDSDLTLHSQNLETSGDLAYDSGDFQESLTTIATGAKITARGSYIVIFKREPNGSWQIVQHVWTGTPPPGT
;
A
#
# COMPACT_ATOMS: atom_id res chain seq x y z
N MET A 1 -46.18 13.31 18.92
CA MET A 1 -46.61 13.78 17.61
C MET A 1 -45.91 12.94 16.58
N GLY A 2 -46.62 11.92 16.03
CA GLY A 2 -46.12 10.98 15.07
C GLY A 2 -46.31 11.51 13.65
N ALA A 3 -45.39 11.19 12.79
CA ALA A 3 -45.54 11.32 11.34
C ALA A 3 -45.41 9.92 10.72
N ALA A 4 -46.51 9.51 10.11
CA ALA A 4 -46.69 8.19 9.51
C ALA A 4 -45.99 8.05 8.19
N MET A 5 -45.38 6.88 7.98
CA MET A 5 -44.88 6.42 6.67
C MET A 5 -46.06 6.05 5.77
N ASN A 6 -46.08 6.63 4.56
CA ASN A 6 -47.06 6.32 3.53
C ASN A 6 -46.44 5.28 2.59
N VAL A 7 -47.06 4.08 2.56
CA VAL A 7 -46.71 2.98 1.65
C VAL A 7 -47.74 2.97 0.52
N SER A 8 -47.31 3.17 -0.71
CA SER A 8 -48.15 3.04 -1.91
C SER A 8 -48.11 1.62 -2.47
N PRO A 9 -49.24 1.12 -2.97
CA PRO A 9 -49.38 -0.28 -3.35
C PRO A 9 -48.99 -0.58 -4.81
N SER A 10 -48.61 -1.82 -5.00
CA SER A 10 -48.18 -2.48 -6.25
C SER A 10 -49.31 -2.63 -7.26
N THR A 11 -49.05 -2.37 -8.52
CA THR A 11 -49.93 -2.62 -9.64
C THR A 11 -49.63 -3.99 -10.29
N PRO A 12 -50.61 -4.79 -10.67
CA PRO A 12 -50.43 -6.17 -11.16
C PRO A 12 -50.09 -6.28 -12.67
N LEU A 13 -49.38 -7.35 -12.98
CA LEU A 13 -49.00 -7.79 -14.31
C LEU A 13 -50.22 -8.06 -15.24
N ALA A 14 -50.11 -7.54 -16.45
CA ALA A 14 -50.98 -7.94 -17.57
C ALA A 14 -50.38 -9.14 -18.33
N LYS A 15 -51.13 -10.21 -18.43
CA LYS A 15 -50.87 -11.38 -19.30
C LYS A 15 -51.29 -11.04 -20.74
N SER A 16 -50.44 -11.31 -21.71
CA SER A 16 -50.82 -11.33 -23.14
C SER A 16 -50.63 -12.74 -23.74
N PRO A 17 -51.46 -13.11 -24.71
CA PRO A 17 -51.69 -14.49 -25.07
C PRO A 17 -50.73 -15.02 -26.15
N LEU A 18 -50.57 -16.34 -26.11
CA LEU A 18 -49.88 -17.18 -27.10
C LEU A 18 -50.65 -17.23 -28.42
N SER A 19 -49.94 -17.14 -29.55
CA SER A 19 -50.45 -17.58 -30.85
C SER A 19 -49.44 -18.54 -31.50
N PRO A 20 -49.90 -19.65 -32.08
CA PRO A 20 -49.03 -20.67 -32.65
C PRO A 20 -48.94 -20.58 -34.18
N CYS A 21 -47.95 -21.22 -34.70
CA CYS A 21 -47.81 -21.74 -36.08
C CYS A 21 -46.65 -21.10 -36.90
N SER A 22 -45.64 -21.80 -37.23
CA SER A 22 -45.55 -22.68 -38.39
C SER A 22 -44.12 -23.15 -38.65
N ARG A 23 -43.99 -24.40 -38.96
CA ARG A 23 -42.78 -25.15 -39.33
C ARG A 23 -42.10 -24.54 -40.56
N ARG A 24 -40.77 -24.43 -40.51
CA ARG A 24 -39.86 -24.81 -41.59
C ARG A 24 -38.46 -24.99 -41.05
N ALA A 25 -37.94 -26.21 -41.14
CA ALA A 25 -36.58 -26.58 -40.81
C ALA A 25 -35.62 -25.96 -41.84
N ALA A 26 -34.69 -25.18 -41.37
CA ALA A 26 -33.46 -24.88 -42.09
C ALA A 26 -32.30 -25.19 -41.11
N ILE A 27 -31.61 -26.28 -41.40
CA ILE A 27 -30.39 -26.66 -40.68
C ILE A 27 -29.29 -25.75 -41.21
N THR A 28 -29.01 -24.69 -40.49
CA THR A 28 -27.82 -23.87 -40.74
C THR A 28 -26.74 -24.34 -39.77
N PHE A 29 -25.71 -24.98 -40.31
CA PHE A 29 -24.48 -25.28 -39.62
C PHE A 29 -23.81 -23.96 -39.24
N LEU A 30 -23.96 -23.54 -37.99
CA LEU A 30 -23.20 -22.43 -37.44
C LEU A 30 -21.84 -22.98 -36.98
N ALA A 31 -20.80 -22.76 -37.77
CA ALA A 31 -19.43 -23.02 -37.39
C ALA A 31 -19.07 -22.06 -36.22
N PHE A 32 -19.02 -22.59 -35.01
CA PHE A 32 -18.44 -21.89 -33.87
C PHE A 32 -16.93 -21.78 -34.08
N ALA A 33 -16.47 -20.67 -34.62
CA ALA A 33 -15.08 -20.29 -34.56
C ALA A 33 -14.81 -19.86 -33.11
N THR A 34 -14.29 -20.77 -32.29
CA THR A 34 -13.71 -20.43 -30.97
C THR A 34 -12.43 -19.65 -31.21
N THR A 35 -12.55 -18.33 -31.24
CA THR A 35 -11.37 -17.45 -31.11
C THR A 35 -10.81 -17.62 -29.69
N LEU A 36 -9.73 -18.38 -29.57
CA LEU A 36 -8.89 -18.35 -28.40
C LEU A 36 -8.28 -16.93 -28.32
N ALA A 37 -8.89 -16.05 -27.53
CA ALA A 37 -8.26 -14.79 -27.18
C ALA A 37 -7.02 -15.12 -26.34
N PRO A 38 -5.84 -14.57 -26.66
CA PRO A 38 -4.66 -14.75 -25.82
C PRO A 38 -4.99 -14.10 -24.47
N THR A 39 -5.06 -14.93 -23.43
CA THR A 39 -5.08 -14.43 -22.05
C THR A 39 -3.71 -13.83 -21.77
N PHE A 40 -3.61 -12.53 -21.91
CA PHE A 40 -2.47 -11.78 -21.39
C PHE A 40 -2.47 -11.94 -19.87
N SER A 41 -1.58 -12.79 -19.38
CA SER A 41 -1.33 -12.92 -17.95
C SER A 41 -0.35 -11.79 -17.54
N PRO A 42 -0.77 -10.78 -16.79
CA PRO A 42 0.10 -9.68 -16.37
C PRO A 42 1.03 -10.06 -15.20
N ALA A 43 1.22 -11.34 -14.93
CA ALA A 43 1.85 -11.84 -13.69
C ALA A 43 3.36 -11.55 -13.57
N ALA A 44 4.11 -11.51 -14.66
CA ALA A 44 5.58 -11.38 -14.59
C ALA A 44 6.10 -9.98 -14.17
N PRO A 45 5.57 -8.86 -14.68
CA PRO A 45 6.02 -7.53 -14.24
C PRO A 45 5.65 -7.23 -12.78
N GLN A 46 4.52 -7.76 -12.32
CA GLN A 46 4.04 -7.58 -10.96
C GLN A 46 4.89 -8.33 -9.94
N ALA A 47 5.25 -9.57 -10.22
CA ALA A 47 6.13 -10.36 -9.36
C ALA A 47 7.52 -9.71 -9.19
N SER A 48 8.10 -9.15 -10.25
CA SER A 48 9.38 -8.45 -10.19
C SER A 48 9.31 -7.16 -9.37
N ALA A 49 8.17 -6.44 -9.44
CA ALA A 49 7.95 -5.24 -8.64
C ALA A 49 7.89 -5.57 -7.15
N LEU A 50 7.14 -6.62 -6.76
CA LEU A 50 7.05 -7.04 -5.36
C LEU A 50 8.42 -7.41 -4.76
N VAL A 51 9.26 -8.12 -5.52
CA VAL A 51 10.63 -8.43 -5.09
C VAL A 51 11.46 -7.15 -4.90
N THR A 52 11.31 -6.18 -5.80
CA THR A 52 12.02 -4.89 -5.70
C THR A 52 11.58 -4.11 -4.47
N LEU A 53 10.28 -4.03 -4.21
CA LEU A 53 9.71 -3.34 -3.05
C LEU A 53 10.14 -3.98 -1.73
N ALA A 54 10.16 -5.32 -1.66
CA ALA A 54 10.69 -6.02 -0.49
C ALA A 54 12.16 -5.67 -0.22
N LYS A 55 12.99 -5.59 -1.26
CA LYS A 55 14.39 -5.15 -1.14
C LYS A 55 14.52 -3.70 -0.67
N ILE A 56 13.62 -2.80 -1.10
CA ILE A 56 13.62 -1.41 -0.61
C ILE A 56 13.32 -1.38 0.90
N ARG A 57 12.35 -2.16 1.38
CA ARG A 57 12.08 -2.29 2.82
C ARG A 57 13.30 -2.81 3.59
N GLU A 58 13.93 -3.87 3.10
CA GLU A 58 15.14 -4.44 3.70
C GLU A 58 16.29 -3.44 3.74
N ALA A 59 16.52 -2.71 2.64
CA ALA A 59 17.53 -1.65 2.54
C ALA A 59 17.21 -0.53 3.55
N TRP A 60 15.96 -0.11 3.66
CA TRP A 60 15.55 0.93 4.60
C TRP A 60 15.86 0.54 6.06
N VAL A 61 15.53 -0.68 6.48
CA VAL A 61 15.84 -1.20 7.82
C VAL A 61 17.35 -1.29 8.02
N HIS A 62 18.08 -1.80 7.03
CA HIS A 62 19.55 -1.90 7.08
C HIS A 62 20.20 -0.53 7.23
N ASP A 63 19.79 0.44 6.42
CA ASP A 63 20.38 1.79 6.39
C ASP A 63 20.09 2.56 7.67
N LEU A 64 18.89 2.39 8.26
CA LEU A 64 18.58 2.95 9.56
C LEU A 64 19.48 2.35 10.66
N ARG A 65 19.56 1.02 10.71
CA ARG A 65 20.37 0.29 11.72
C ARG A 65 21.85 0.61 11.62
N THR A 66 22.37 0.76 10.39
CA THR A 66 23.79 1.07 10.12
C THR A 66 24.08 2.55 9.98
N LYS A 67 23.08 3.41 10.25
CA LYS A 67 23.18 4.89 10.22
C LYS A 67 23.63 5.45 8.87
N GLN A 68 23.14 4.85 7.79
CA GLN A 68 23.46 5.25 6.42
C GLN A 68 22.49 6.33 5.93
N LEU A 69 22.77 7.61 6.27
CA LEU A 69 21.87 8.72 5.98
C LEU A 69 21.58 8.91 4.48
N GLU A 70 22.63 8.97 3.65
CA GLU A 70 22.45 9.22 2.22
C GLU A 70 21.74 8.06 1.48
N PRO A 71 22.06 6.78 1.76
CA PRO A 71 21.30 5.66 1.22
C PRO A 71 19.82 5.71 1.59
N ILE A 72 19.47 5.89 2.87
CA ILE A 72 18.06 5.92 3.30
C ILE A 72 17.28 7.07 2.65
N LEU A 73 17.87 8.26 2.50
CA LEU A 73 17.23 9.40 1.87
C LEU A 73 16.96 9.19 0.38
N LYS A 74 17.79 8.42 -0.32
CA LYS A 74 17.58 8.08 -1.74
C LYS A 74 16.37 7.19 -1.99
N LEU A 75 15.86 6.52 -0.97
CA LEU A 75 14.65 5.71 -1.09
C LEU A 75 13.38 6.57 -1.16
N TYR A 76 13.45 7.85 -0.76
CA TYR A 76 12.31 8.78 -0.71
C TYR A 76 12.26 9.69 -1.93
N ALA A 77 11.03 9.96 -2.38
CA ALA A 77 10.78 11.02 -3.35
C ALA A 77 11.13 12.40 -2.75
N PRO A 78 11.47 13.41 -3.59
CA PRO A 78 11.84 14.74 -3.10
C PRO A 78 10.78 15.44 -2.24
N ASP A 79 9.51 15.15 -2.50
CA ASP A 79 8.32 15.70 -1.82
C ASP A 79 7.65 14.70 -0.87
N ALA A 80 8.33 13.61 -0.55
CA ALA A 80 7.80 12.55 0.32
C ALA A 80 7.33 13.08 1.68
N VAL A 81 6.30 12.43 2.19
CA VAL A 81 5.71 12.72 3.50
C VAL A 81 5.99 11.59 4.47
N PHE A 82 6.51 11.93 5.64
CA PHE A 82 6.65 11.02 6.76
C PHE A 82 5.72 11.47 7.89
N LEU A 83 4.82 10.62 8.31
CA LEU A 83 3.88 10.88 9.39
C LEU A 83 4.28 10.08 10.62
N GLN A 84 4.65 10.77 11.68
CA GLN A 84 5.08 10.18 12.95
C GLN A 84 3.87 9.71 13.79
N PRO A 85 4.10 8.79 14.76
CA PRO A 85 3.05 8.38 15.71
C PRO A 85 2.46 9.53 16.53
N THR A 86 3.18 10.62 16.70
CA THR A 86 2.72 11.86 17.35
C THR A 86 1.72 12.65 16.52
N GLY A 87 1.52 12.27 15.22
CA GLY A 87 0.75 13.03 14.25
C GLY A 87 1.55 14.12 13.53
N GLU A 88 2.82 14.32 13.89
CA GLU A 88 3.68 15.28 13.21
C GLU A 88 3.95 14.84 11.77
N ARG A 89 3.83 15.80 10.84
CA ARG A 89 4.05 15.62 9.42
C ARG A 89 5.39 16.23 9.01
N ILE A 90 6.29 15.39 8.53
CA ILE A 90 7.59 15.78 7.99
C ILE A 90 7.50 15.71 6.47
N THR A 91 7.79 16.78 5.75
CA THR A 91 7.61 16.84 4.30
C THR A 91 8.89 17.31 3.60
N GLY A 92 9.30 16.56 2.59
CA GLY A 92 10.40 16.88 1.70
C GLY A 92 11.78 16.49 2.20
N SER A 93 12.73 16.44 1.27
CA SER A 93 14.07 15.87 1.49
C SER A 93 14.86 16.56 2.60
N ALA A 94 14.74 17.89 2.74
CA ALA A 94 15.49 18.64 3.77
C ALA A 94 14.99 18.31 5.19
N ALA A 95 13.66 18.24 5.38
CA ALA A 95 13.06 17.92 6.66
C ALA A 95 13.30 16.43 7.02
N LEU A 96 13.19 15.52 6.04
CA LEU A 96 13.54 14.10 6.22
C LEU A 96 15.01 13.91 6.61
N ARG A 97 15.91 14.67 6.00
CA ARG A 97 17.34 14.67 6.38
C ARG A 97 17.52 15.03 7.85
N THR A 98 16.91 16.11 8.30
CA THR A 98 16.97 16.55 9.70
C THR A 98 16.41 15.48 10.64
N LEU A 99 15.26 14.88 10.29
CA LEU A 99 14.66 13.80 11.06
C LEU A 99 15.62 12.62 11.24
N PHE A 100 16.13 12.06 10.14
CA PHE A 100 17.00 10.88 10.20
C PHE A 100 18.36 11.19 10.84
N GLN A 101 18.93 12.38 10.64
CA GLN A 101 20.14 12.82 11.33
C GLN A 101 19.92 12.81 12.85
N ASN A 102 18.81 13.35 13.32
CA ASN A 102 18.48 13.39 14.75
C ASN A 102 18.26 11.99 15.32
N ILE A 103 17.51 11.14 14.62
CA ILE A 103 17.29 9.74 15.04
C ILE A 103 18.64 9.00 15.16
N MET A 104 19.45 9.05 14.11
CA MET A 104 20.74 8.35 14.04
C MET A 104 21.79 8.90 15.04
N ALA A 105 21.71 10.18 15.38
CA ALA A 105 22.58 10.79 16.40
C ALA A 105 22.15 10.45 17.82
N THR A 106 20.85 10.21 18.05
CA THR A 106 20.27 10.02 19.38
C THR A 106 20.19 8.55 19.76
N PHE A 107 19.89 7.68 18.79
CA PHE A 107 19.59 6.28 19.06
C PHE A 107 20.40 5.30 18.22
N ASP A 108 20.69 4.16 18.82
CA ASP A 108 20.95 2.91 18.11
C ASP A 108 19.61 2.17 17.98
N SER A 109 19.20 1.91 16.74
CA SER A 109 17.92 1.29 16.42
C SER A 109 18.12 -0.18 16.05
N ASP A 110 17.35 -1.06 16.68
CA ASP A 110 17.15 -2.44 16.26
C ASP A 110 15.68 -2.63 15.90
N LEU A 111 15.38 -2.33 14.64
CA LEU A 111 14.05 -2.35 14.06
C LEU A 111 13.82 -3.65 13.31
N THR A 112 12.62 -4.22 13.49
CA THR A 112 12.08 -5.31 12.69
C THR A 112 10.73 -4.90 12.13
N LEU A 113 10.56 -5.09 10.82
CA LEU A 113 9.30 -4.90 10.10
C LEU A 113 8.72 -6.26 9.71
N HIS A 114 7.45 -6.48 10.04
CA HIS A 114 6.69 -7.66 9.64
C HIS A 114 5.65 -7.22 8.61
N SER A 115 5.99 -7.33 7.32
CA SER A 115 5.08 -7.02 6.22
C SER A 115 3.93 -8.03 6.18
N GLN A 116 2.71 -7.53 6.21
CA GLN A 116 1.48 -8.33 6.12
C GLN A 116 0.86 -8.23 4.73
N ASN A 117 0.94 -7.05 4.10
CA ASN A 117 0.41 -6.82 2.77
C ASN A 117 1.40 -6.01 1.95
N LEU A 118 1.81 -6.56 0.81
CA LEU A 118 2.65 -5.88 -0.18
C LEU A 118 1.99 -6.05 -1.54
N GLU A 119 1.45 -4.96 -2.08
CA GLU A 119 0.66 -4.98 -3.31
C GLU A 119 1.05 -3.86 -4.26
N THR A 120 0.80 -4.08 -5.56
CA THR A 120 1.06 -3.10 -6.62
C THR A 120 -0.17 -2.91 -7.49
N SER A 121 -0.39 -1.67 -7.95
CA SER A 121 -1.43 -1.32 -8.92
C SER A 121 -0.90 -0.22 -9.85
N GLY A 122 -0.50 -0.61 -11.06
CA GLY A 122 0.14 0.30 -12.01
C GLY A 122 1.46 0.86 -11.46
N ASP A 123 1.53 2.18 -11.32
CA ASP A 123 2.71 2.89 -10.81
C ASP A 123 2.62 3.22 -9.31
N LEU A 124 1.65 2.65 -8.62
CA LEU A 124 1.53 2.74 -7.17
C LEU A 124 1.69 1.37 -6.52
N ALA A 125 2.26 1.37 -5.34
CA ALA A 125 2.37 0.20 -4.49
C ALA A 125 2.24 0.60 -3.03
N TYR A 126 1.89 -0.35 -2.17
CA TYR A 126 1.98 -0.16 -0.74
C TYR A 126 2.54 -1.39 -0.04
N ASP A 127 3.19 -1.15 1.08
CA ASP A 127 3.63 -2.17 2.04
C ASP A 127 3.08 -1.78 3.41
N SER A 128 2.38 -2.67 4.05
CA SER A 128 1.83 -2.44 5.38
C SER A 128 2.03 -3.64 6.29
N GLY A 129 2.17 -3.37 7.57
CA GLY A 129 2.38 -4.39 8.56
C GLY A 129 2.66 -3.83 9.94
N ASP A 130 3.26 -4.65 10.78
CA ASP A 130 3.61 -4.30 12.14
C ASP A 130 5.12 -4.13 12.29
N PHE A 131 5.52 -3.34 13.27
CA PHE A 131 6.92 -3.17 13.63
C PHE A 131 7.16 -3.40 15.12
N GLN A 132 8.37 -3.82 15.41
CA GLN A 132 8.96 -3.81 16.73
C GLN A 132 10.33 -3.14 16.64
N GLU A 133 10.61 -2.25 17.57
CA GLU A 133 11.88 -1.52 17.62
C GLU A 133 12.42 -1.43 19.04
N SER A 134 13.69 -1.74 19.18
CA SER A 134 14.46 -1.47 20.40
C SER A 134 15.40 -0.31 20.12
N LEU A 135 15.14 0.83 20.75
CA LEU A 135 15.96 2.02 20.67
C LEU A 135 16.88 2.07 21.91
N THR A 136 18.18 2.21 21.68
CA THR A 136 19.14 2.47 22.76
C THR A 136 19.61 3.91 22.64
N THR A 137 19.32 4.73 23.65
CA THR A 137 19.82 6.12 23.69
C THR A 137 21.33 6.11 23.81
N ILE A 138 22.04 6.70 22.85
CA ILE A 138 23.52 6.69 22.79
C ILE A 138 24.14 7.35 24.00
N ALA A 139 23.57 8.48 24.43
CA ALA A 139 24.12 9.26 25.56
C ALA A 139 24.01 8.56 26.91
N THR A 140 22.98 7.73 27.14
CA THR A 140 22.69 7.18 28.49
C THR A 140 22.70 5.65 28.53
N GLY A 141 22.65 4.98 27.38
CA GLY A 141 22.45 3.53 27.28
C GLY A 141 21.02 3.08 27.63
N ALA A 142 20.11 4.01 27.90
CA ALA A 142 18.71 3.67 28.19
C ALA A 142 18.04 3.01 27.01
N LYS A 143 17.26 1.94 27.29
CA LYS A 143 16.55 1.19 26.27
C LYS A 143 15.07 1.54 26.29
N ILE A 144 14.51 1.75 25.10
CA ILE A 144 13.10 2.03 24.85
C ILE A 144 12.61 0.99 23.84
N THR A 145 11.47 0.36 24.11
CA THR A 145 10.83 -0.53 23.14
C THR A 145 9.60 0.17 22.58
N ALA A 146 9.53 0.27 21.27
CA ALA A 146 8.38 0.77 20.52
C ALA A 146 7.77 -0.38 19.70
N ARG A 147 6.47 -0.32 19.50
CA ARG A 147 5.72 -1.22 18.62
C ARG A 147 4.51 -0.51 18.05
N GLY A 148 4.09 -0.96 16.90
CA GLY A 148 2.91 -0.40 16.22
C GLY A 148 2.78 -0.95 14.82
N SER A 149 2.06 -0.23 13.99
CA SER A 149 1.85 -0.59 12.59
C SER A 149 2.44 0.49 11.69
N TYR A 150 2.79 0.10 10.48
CA TYR A 150 3.28 1.01 9.45
C TYR A 150 2.54 0.82 8.13
N ILE A 151 2.54 1.86 7.33
CA ILE A 151 2.21 1.80 5.92
C ILE A 151 3.18 2.67 5.12
N VAL A 152 3.75 2.08 4.08
CA VAL A 152 4.60 2.77 3.10
C VAL A 152 3.91 2.76 1.76
N ILE A 153 3.78 3.92 1.13
CA ILE A 153 3.27 4.06 -0.23
C ILE A 153 4.44 4.39 -1.13
N PHE A 154 4.55 3.62 -2.20
CA PHE A 154 5.57 3.79 -3.23
C PHE A 154 4.94 4.27 -4.53
N LYS A 155 5.71 5.05 -5.28
CA LYS A 155 5.41 5.45 -6.64
C LYS A 155 6.55 5.02 -7.55
N ARG A 156 6.20 4.51 -8.72
CA ARG A 156 7.17 4.17 -9.74
C ARG A 156 7.44 5.40 -10.60
N GLU A 157 8.71 5.75 -10.71
CA GLU A 157 9.20 6.84 -11.53
C GLU A 157 9.28 6.44 -13.03
N PRO A 158 9.32 7.42 -13.95
CA PRO A 158 9.42 7.14 -15.40
C PRO A 158 10.64 6.29 -15.80
N ASN A 159 11.71 6.31 -15.02
CA ASN A 159 12.91 5.49 -15.23
C ASN A 159 12.75 4.04 -14.69
N GLY A 160 11.57 3.71 -14.13
CA GLY A 160 11.24 2.39 -13.59
C GLY A 160 11.64 2.17 -12.13
N SER A 161 12.34 3.10 -11.49
CA SER A 161 12.66 3.00 -10.07
C SER A 161 11.44 3.26 -9.18
N TRP A 162 11.41 2.65 -8.00
CA TRP A 162 10.39 2.91 -6.99
C TRP A 162 10.92 3.84 -5.92
N GLN A 163 10.11 4.84 -5.53
CA GLN A 163 10.42 5.75 -4.44
C GLN A 163 9.30 5.79 -3.42
N ILE A 164 9.65 5.97 -2.16
CA ILE A 164 8.70 6.19 -1.07
C ILE A 164 8.13 7.60 -1.21
N VAL A 165 6.80 7.70 -1.38
CA VAL A 165 6.10 8.99 -1.44
C VAL A 165 5.38 9.29 -0.12
N GLN A 166 5.01 8.25 0.63
CA GLN A 166 4.41 8.42 1.94
C GLN A 166 4.83 7.29 2.88
N HIS A 167 5.18 7.64 4.10
CA HIS A 167 5.54 6.70 5.15
C HIS A 167 4.81 7.08 6.43
N VAL A 168 3.97 6.20 6.91
CA VAL A 168 3.11 6.44 8.08
C VAL A 168 3.45 5.42 9.15
N TRP A 169 3.64 5.91 10.35
CA TRP A 169 3.83 5.09 11.54
C TRP A 169 2.70 5.35 12.52
N THR A 170 2.23 4.29 13.16
CA THR A 170 1.29 4.36 14.28
C THR A 170 1.86 3.57 15.44
N GLY A 171 1.44 3.87 16.63
CA GLY A 171 1.90 3.16 17.81
C GLY A 171 2.04 4.09 19.02
N THR A 172 2.54 3.53 20.10
CA THR A 172 2.83 4.36 21.28
C THR A 172 4.15 5.09 21.05
N PRO A 173 4.16 6.43 21.06
CA PRO A 173 5.41 7.19 21.01
C PRO A 173 6.33 6.76 22.16
N PRO A 174 7.66 6.85 22.00
CA PRO A 174 8.57 6.68 23.11
C PRO A 174 8.22 7.64 24.24
N PRO A 175 8.31 7.23 25.51
CA PRO A 175 8.08 8.14 26.62
C PRO A 175 9.09 9.30 26.57
N GLY A 176 8.60 10.53 26.60
CA GLY A 176 9.42 11.73 26.65
C GLY A 176 9.66 12.46 25.34
N THR A 177 8.87 12.18 24.29
CA THR A 177 8.83 12.99 23.04
C THR A 177 7.70 14.00 23.08
#